data_45343bac9ba592f4151ce85d32a4256c
#
_entry.id   45343bac9ba592f4151ce85d32a4256c
#
_cell.length_a   1.000
_cell.length_b   1.000
_cell.length_c   1.000
_cell.angle_alpha   90.00
_cell.angle_beta   90.00
_cell.angle_gamma   90.00
#
_symmetry.space_group_name_H-M   'P 1'
#
loop_
_entity.id
_entity.type
_entity.pdbx_description
1 polymer ?
#
loop_
_entity_poly.entity_id
_entity_poly.type
_entity_poly.pdbx_seq_one_letter_code
_entity_poly.pdbx_strand_id
1 'polypeptide(L)'
;MGIADIFEALTAKDRPYKKGKTLTESLTILGKFKLNGHIDPDLFDIFMWERVYEKYARQFLEPEQIDEVDVTRIPGYIPPPTQ
;
A
#
# COMPACT_ATOMS: atom_id res chain seq x y z
N MET A 1 -0.83 -11.95 10.06
CA MET A 1 -1.63 -11.18 9.11
C MET A 1 -0.73 -10.75 7.94
N GLY A 2 -1.19 -11.01 6.74
CA GLY A 2 -0.39 -10.70 5.57
C GLY A 2 -0.53 -9.24 5.15
N ILE A 3 0.42 -8.79 4.33
CA ILE A 3 0.41 -7.41 3.86
C ILE A 3 -0.85 -7.11 3.05
N ALA A 4 -1.33 -8.07 2.28
CA ALA A 4 -2.55 -7.88 1.48
C ALA A 4 -3.77 -7.66 2.38
N ASP A 5 -3.84 -8.36 3.49
CA ASP A 5 -4.95 -8.22 4.43
C ASP A 5 -4.97 -6.82 5.03
N ILE A 6 -3.79 -6.32 5.39
CA ILE A 6 -3.66 -4.98 5.95
C ILE A 6 -4.04 -3.93 4.90
N PHE A 7 -3.53 -4.11 3.70
CA PHE A 7 -3.82 -3.17 2.62
C PHE A 7 -5.31 -3.13 2.31
N GLU A 8 -5.95 -4.30 2.29
CA GLU A 8 -7.39 -4.38 2.06
C GLU A 8 -8.15 -3.63 3.14
N ALA A 9 -7.76 -3.83 4.39
CA ALA A 9 -8.42 -3.15 5.51
C ALA A 9 -8.27 -1.64 5.43
N LEU A 10 -7.08 -1.17 5.02
CA LEU A 10 -6.83 0.26 4.91
C LEU A 10 -7.61 0.93 3.79
N THR A 11 -7.86 0.19 2.71
CA THR A 11 -8.54 0.73 1.55
C THR A 11 -10.03 0.46 1.56
N ALA A 12 -10.51 -0.35 2.50
CA ALA A 12 -11.92 -0.69 2.55
C ALA A 12 -12.79 0.52 2.85
N LYS A 13 -13.90 0.59 2.17
CA LYS A 13 -14.93 1.57 2.47
C LYS A 13 -15.77 1.03 3.61
N ASP A 14 -15.97 1.83 4.62
CA ASP A 14 -16.78 1.42 5.76
C ASP A 14 -18.05 2.25 5.76
N ARG A 15 -19.04 1.76 5.03
CA ARG A 15 -20.36 2.37 4.97
C ARG A 15 -20.37 3.75 4.30
N PRO A 16 -21.53 4.41 4.18
CA PRO A 16 -21.60 5.67 3.45
C PRO A 16 -20.88 6.83 4.14
N TYR A 17 -20.53 6.68 5.39
CA TYR A 17 -19.94 7.78 6.14
C TYR A 17 -18.42 7.85 6.04
N LYS A 18 -17.79 6.81 5.55
CA LYS A 18 -16.33 6.77 5.55
C LYS A 18 -15.83 6.29 4.21
N LYS A 19 -15.05 7.12 3.55
CA LYS A 19 -14.39 6.73 2.32
C LYS A 19 -13.13 5.95 2.67
N GLY A 20 -12.80 4.97 1.84
CA GLY A 20 -11.54 4.26 1.99
C GLY A 20 -10.36 5.20 1.74
N LYS A 21 -9.21 4.83 2.26
CA LYS A 21 -8.01 5.64 2.07
C LYS A 21 -7.55 5.55 0.61
N THR A 22 -6.84 6.58 0.17
CA THR A 22 -6.27 6.57 -1.17
C THR A 22 -5.11 5.58 -1.20
N LEU A 23 -4.69 5.25 -2.43
CA LEU A 23 -3.58 4.33 -2.61
C LEU A 23 -2.31 4.86 -1.93
N THR A 24 -1.99 6.14 -2.13
CA THR A 24 -0.82 6.74 -1.50
C THR A 24 -0.90 6.69 0.02
N GLU A 25 -2.06 7.02 0.58
CA GLU A 25 -2.24 6.98 2.04
C GLU A 25 -2.04 5.57 2.59
N SER A 26 -2.59 4.59 1.90
CA SER A 26 -2.49 3.20 2.34
C SER A 26 -1.05 2.72 2.30
N LEU A 27 -0.33 3.02 1.23
CA LEU A 27 1.07 2.65 1.11
C LEU A 27 1.93 3.34 2.16
N THR A 28 1.61 4.59 2.47
CA THR A 28 2.33 5.33 3.51
C THR A 28 2.18 4.63 4.86
N ILE A 29 0.97 4.20 5.18
CA ILE A 29 0.73 3.50 6.44
C ILE A 29 1.45 2.16 6.46
N LEU A 30 1.41 1.42 5.35
CA LEU A 30 2.13 0.16 5.25
C LEU A 30 3.63 0.36 5.44
N GLY A 31 4.17 1.43 4.88
CA GLY A 31 5.58 1.74 5.06
C GLY A 31 5.93 1.98 6.52
N LYS A 32 5.06 2.68 7.23
CA LYS A 32 5.25 2.90 8.67
C LYS A 32 5.21 1.59 9.44
N PHE A 33 4.33 0.67 9.04
CA PHE A 33 4.26 -0.65 9.66
C PHE A 33 5.56 -1.42 9.45
N LYS A 34 6.12 -1.32 8.24
CA LYS A 34 7.43 -1.94 7.96
C LYS A 34 8.49 -1.39 8.91
N LEU A 35 8.57 -0.07 9.03
CA LEU A 35 9.58 0.57 9.86
C LEU A 35 9.42 0.21 11.33
N ASN A 36 8.21 -0.06 11.76
CA ASN A 36 7.92 -0.44 13.15
C ASN A 36 7.98 -1.94 13.38
N GLY A 37 8.29 -2.71 12.35
CA GLY A 37 8.41 -4.16 12.50
C GLY A 37 7.08 -4.90 12.56
N HIS A 38 6.00 -4.28 12.13
CA HIS A 38 4.68 -4.91 12.18
C HIS A 38 4.39 -5.78 10.97
N ILE A 39 5.15 -5.62 9.90
CA ILE A 39 5.01 -6.47 8.72
C ILE A 39 6.40 -6.89 8.25
N ASP A 40 6.42 -7.95 7.45
CA ASP A 40 7.68 -8.47 6.90
C ASP A 40 8.24 -7.46 5.90
N PRO A 41 9.46 -6.95 6.14
CA PRO A 41 10.04 -5.96 5.23
C PRO A 41 10.28 -6.50 3.83
N ASP A 42 10.60 -7.78 3.69
CA ASP A 42 10.82 -8.36 2.37
C ASP A 42 9.52 -8.40 1.58
N LEU A 43 8.42 -8.73 2.24
CA LEU A 43 7.12 -8.75 1.58
C LEU A 43 6.71 -7.34 1.16
N PHE A 44 6.99 -6.35 2.01
CA PHE A 44 6.70 -4.96 1.66
C PHE A 44 7.50 -4.54 0.43
N ASP A 45 8.78 -4.88 0.41
CA ASP A 45 9.64 -4.53 -0.71
C ASP A 45 9.12 -5.14 -2.02
N ILE A 46 8.75 -6.40 -1.99
CA ILE A 46 8.20 -7.07 -3.17
C ILE A 46 6.88 -6.42 -3.58
N PHE A 47 6.04 -6.11 -2.62
CA PHE A 47 4.76 -5.48 -2.87
C PHE A 47 4.94 -4.17 -3.64
N MET A 48 5.98 -3.41 -3.29
CA MET A 48 6.28 -2.15 -3.97
C MET A 48 6.98 -2.38 -5.31
N TRP A 49 7.98 -3.26 -5.35
CA TRP A 49 8.78 -3.46 -6.55
C TRP A 49 7.99 -4.08 -7.69
N GLU A 50 7.14 -5.05 -7.38
CA GLU A 50 6.34 -5.75 -8.39
C GLU A 50 5.03 -5.01 -8.69
N ARG A 51 4.83 -3.87 -8.06
CA ARG A 51 3.62 -3.06 -8.22
C ARG A 51 2.35 -3.86 -7.92
N VAL A 52 2.44 -4.74 -6.94
CA VAL A 52 1.28 -5.53 -6.52
C VAL A 52 0.16 -4.62 -6.05
N TYR A 53 0.52 -3.50 -5.40
CA TYR A 53 -0.46 -2.52 -4.95
C TYR A 53 -1.28 -1.96 -6.10
N GLU A 54 -0.66 -1.79 -7.27
CA GLU A 54 -1.35 -1.24 -8.44
C GLU A 54 -2.37 -2.23 -8.99
N LYS A 55 -2.00 -3.50 -9.07
CA LYS A 55 -2.92 -4.54 -9.52
C LYS A 55 -4.10 -4.64 -8.57
N TYR A 56 -3.81 -4.58 -7.28
CA TYR A 56 -4.83 -4.65 -6.26
C TYR A 56 -5.77 -3.45 -6.35
N ALA A 57 -5.19 -2.27 -6.56
CA ALA A 57 -5.96 -1.04 -6.65
C ALA A 57 -6.95 -1.09 -7.83
N ARG A 58 -6.48 -1.54 -8.96
CA ARG A 58 -7.34 -1.64 -10.15
C ARG A 58 -8.50 -2.59 -9.95
N GLN A 59 -8.31 -3.59 -9.11
CA GLN A 59 -9.28 -4.62 -8.90
C GLN A 59 -10.30 -4.26 -7.81
N PHE A 60 -9.86 -3.60 -6.75
CA PHE A 60 -10.68 -3.42 -5.56
C PHE A 60 -10.95 -1.97 -5.18
N LEU A 61 -10.13 -1.02 -5.62
CA LEU A 61 -10.30 0.37 -5.23
C LEU A 61 -11.18 1.12 -6.21
N GLU A 62 -11.86 2.14 -5.70
CA GLU A 62 -12.60 3.04 -6.55
C GLU A 62 -11.64 3.96 -7.29
N PRO A 63 -12.01 4.45 -8.48
CA PRO A 63 -11.14 5.37 -9.23
C PRO A 63 -10.68 6.57 -8.40
N GLU A 64 -11.54 7.07 -7.52
CA GLU A 64 -11.20 8.21 -6.67
C GLU A 64 -10.17 7.89 -5.61
N GLN A 65 -9.97 6.61 -5.30
CA GLN A 65 -8.96 6.16 -4.36
C GLN A 65 -7.62 5.92 -5.03
N ILE A 66 -7.61 5.77 -6.34
CA ILE A 66 -6.38 5.50 -7.09
C ILE A 66 -5.76 6.83 -7.49
N ASP A 67 -4.75 7.24 -6.75
CA ASP A 67 -4.04 8.47 -7.01
C ASP A 67 -2.65 8.16 -7.57
N GLU A 68 -1.95 9.20 -7.94
CA GLU A 68 -0.60 9.05 -8.48
C GLU A 68 0.36 8.82 -7.32
N VAL A 69 0.97 7.64 -7.30
CA VAL A 69 1.85 7.24 -6.21
C VAL A 69 3.29 7.60 -6.53
N ASP A 70 3.91 8.37 -5.64
CA ASP A 70 5.34 8.61 -5.70
C ASP A 70 5.99 7.69 -4.68
N VAL A 71 6.50 6.55 -5.17
CA VAL A 71 7.05 5.52 -4.30
C VAL A 71 8.24 6.03 -3.49
N THR A 72 8.95 7.02 -4.01
CA THR A 72 10.11 7.54 -3.29
C THR A 72 9.73 8.28 -2.02
N ARG A 73 8.46 8.66 -1.90
CA ARG A 73 7.96 9.35 -0.71
C ARG A 73 7.34 8.40 0.31
N ILE A 74 7.22 7.13 -0.05
CA ILE A 74 6.62 6.16 0.86
C ILE A 74 7.65 5.80 1.94
N PRO A 75 7.28 5.93 3.23
CA PRO A 75 8.20 5.56 4.31
C PRO A 75 8.61 4.10 4.17
N GLY A 76 9.88 3.81 4.43
CA GLY A 76 10.38 2.46 4.36
C GLY A 76 10.63 1.92 2.97
N TYR A 77 10.30 2.70 1.93
CA TYR A 77 10.58 2.27 0.57
C TYR A 77 12.08 2.21 0.31
N ILE A 78 12.52 1.11 -0.26
CA ILE A 78 13.92 0.92 -0.65
C ILE A 78 13.89 0.59 -2.14
N PRO A 79 14.68 1.31 -2.97
CA PRO A 79 14.71 0.99 -4.40
C PRO A 79 15.18 -0.44 -4.64
N PRO A 80 14.69 -1.09 -5.69
CA PRO A 80 15.13 -2.45 -5.99
C PRO A 80 16.62 -2.46 -6.32
N PRO A 81 17.26 -3.62 -6.13
CA PRO A 81 18.67 -3.74 -6.49
C PRO A 81 18.87 -3.38 -7.96
N THR A 82 19.97 -2.70 -8.22
CA THR A 82 20.30 -2.30 -9.58
C THR A 82 20.67 -3.52 -10.42
N GLN A 83 20.19 -3.55 -11.62
CA GLN A 83 20.55 -4.60 -12.56
C GLN A 83 21.85 -4.29 -13.26
#